data_b81eb8510922cf23f28f34b13851f45f
#
_entry.id   b81eb8510922cf23f28f34b13851f45f
#
_cell.length_a   1.000
_cell.length_b   1.000
_cell.length_c   1.000
_cell.angle_alpha   90.00
_cell.angle_beta   90.00
_cell.angle_gamma   90.00
#
_symmetry.space_group_name_H-M   'P 1'
#
loop_
_entity.id
_entity.type
_entity.pdbx_description
1 polymer ?
#
loop_
_entity_poly.entity_id
_entity_poly.type
_entity_poly.pdbx_seq_one_letter_code
_entity_poly.pdbx_strand_id
1 'polypeptide(L)'
;MRISYSSTLVALLALTLSACGGGEKNVVSGNATGYLHYGNGAEPQGIDPHLVTGVPESHIVRALFEGLAVKNPITLEPEPGVAERWEISPDGTVYTFFINPQAKWSNGEPVTASDYVWSWERALHPETGSLYAYMLFPVVNAEKFASGEIDDFAEVGIKSLDAQTLRISLNAPTPYFLQLMDHYSTFAVHPETVLKFGGMSDRFTLWTRPENIVSNGAFTLKEWSLNRQIKVE
;
A
#
# COMPACT_ATOMS: atom_id res chain seq x y z
N MET A 1 51.86 52.18 -10.21
CA MET A 1 50.51 51.85 -9.81
C MET A 1 50.51 50.37 -9.40
N ARG A 2 50.64 50.07 -8.06
CA ARG A 2 50.65 48.71 -7.55
C ARG A 2 49.24 48.34 -7.17
N ILE A 3 48.56 47.57 -8.03
CA ILE A 3 47.30 46.98 -7.70
C ILE A 3 47.56 45.80 -6.75
N SER A 4 47.07 45.95 -5.52
CA SER A 4 47.27 44.97 -4.46
C SER A 4 46.42 43.73 -4.74
N TYR A 5 47.06 42.61 -5.06
CA TYR A 5 46.41 41.30 -5.30
C TYR A 5 45.60 40.81 -4.10
N SER A 6 45.81 41.35 -2.91
CA SER A 6 45.05 41.02 -1.71
C SER A 6 43.59 41.47 -1.77
N SER A 7 43.27 42.61 -2.39
CA SER A 7 41.90 43.14 -2.47
C SER A 7 41.05 42.37 -3.48
N THR A 8 41.67 41.86 -4.54
CA THR A 8 40.98 41.05 -5.56
C THR A 8 40.63 39.63 -5.04
N LEU A 9 41.49 39.06 -4.21
CA LEU A 9 41.26 37.72 -3.61
C LEU A 9 40.13 37.76 -2.59
N VAL A 10 40.02 38.83 -1.79
CA VAL A 10 38.96 39.02 -0.80
C VAL A 10 37.58 39.22 -1.51
N ALA A 11 37.56 39.95 -2.61
CA ALA A 11 36.34 40.15 -3.39
C ALA A 11 35.85 38.85 -4.07
N LEU A 12 36.78 38.00 -4.55
CA LEU A 12 36.41 36.68 -5.11
C LEU A 12 35.90 35.71 -4.03
N LEU A 13 36.46 35.74 -2.82
CA LEU A 13 35.98 34.88 -1.71
C LEU A 13 34.60 35.31 -1.18
N ALA A 14 34.30 36.62 -1.21
CA ALA A 14 32.99 37.13 -0.81
C ALA A 14 31.86 36.74 -1.79
N LEU A 15 32.14 36.61 -3.08
CA LEU A 15 31.19 36.17 -4.10
C LEU A 15 30.84 34.67 -4.00
N THR A 16 31.74 33.85 -3.48
CA THR A 16 31.45 32.40 -3.32
C THR A 16 30.58 32.08 -2.09
N LEU A 17 30.56 32.94 -1.09
CA LEU A 17 29.75 32.80 0.11
C LEU A 17 28.27 33.18 -0.11
N SER A 18 27.94 33.92 -1.17
CA SER A 18 26.56 34.29 -1.50
C SER A 18 25.80 33.20 -2.28
N ALA A 19 26.45 32.11 -2.66
CA ALA A 19 25.84 31.03 -3.44
C ALA A 19 25.01 30.03 -2.59
N CYS A 20 25.00 30.14 -1.26
CA CYS A 20 24.01 29.46 -0.41
C CYS A 20 22.74 30.33 -0.32
N GLY A 21 22.13 30.60 -1.46
CA GLY A 21 20.81 31.20 -1.53
C GLY A 21 19.82 30.27 -0.86
N GLY A 22 19.34 30.62 0.33
CA GLY A 22 18.27 29.94 1.01
C GLY A 22 16.99 30.06 0.17
N GLY A 23 16.72 29.04 -0.65
CA GLY A 23 15.37 28.87 -1.21
C GLY A 23 14.38 28.77 -0.06
N GLU A 24 13.18 29.25 -0.27
CA GLU A 24 12.10 29.10 0.69
C GLU A 24 11.98 27.64 1.09
N LYS A 25 11.90 27.36 2.40
CA LYS A 25 11.78 25.96 2.88
C LYS A 25 10.48 25.37 2.35
N ASN A 26 10.54 24.14 1.83
CA ASN A 26 9.37 23.42 1.31
C ASN A 26 8.15 23.44 2.25
N VAL A 27 8.40 23.43 3.58
CA VAL A 27 7.32 23.53 4.57
C VAL A 27 6.58 24.85 4.50
N VAL A 28 7.28 25.97 4.27
CA VAL A 28 6.65 27.31 4.19
C VAL A 28 5.81 27.43 2.92
N SER A 29 6.39 27.04 1.78
CA SER A 29 5.67 27.03 0.49
C SER A 29 4.54 26.00 0.51
N GLY A 30 4.73 24.85 1.12
CA GLY A 30 3.73 23.80 1.28
C GLY A 30 2.52 24.27 2.09
N ASN A 31 2.73 24.96 3.21
CA ASN A 31 1.63 25.55 3.99
C ASN A 31 0.80 26.57 3.19
N ALA A 32 1.45 27.34 2.34
CA ALA A 32 0.76 28.31 1.48
C ALA A 32 -0.04 27.68 0.35
N THR A 33 0.39 26.51 -0.13
CA THR A 33 -0.19 25.80 -1.30
C THR A 33 -1.05 24.60 -0.92
N GLY A 34 -1.11 24.21 0.36
CA GLY A 34 -1.83 23.03 0.84
C GLY A 34 -1.09 21.70 0.58
N TYR A 35 0.22 21.75 0.30
CA TYR A 35 1.04 20.54 0.11
C TYR A 35 1.80 20.17 1.39
N LEU A 36 1.63 18.92 1.84
CA LEU A 36 2.52 18.32 2.84
C LEU A 36 3.75 17.72 2.15
N HIS A 37 4.93 18.23 2.49
CA HIS A 37 6.20 17.63 2.05
C HIS A 37 6.70 16.64 3.09
N TYR A 38 6.74 15.37 2.72
CA TYR A 38 7.17 14.27 3.58
C TYR A 38 8.44 13.61 3.05
N GLY A 39 9.44 13.42 3.92
CA GLY A 39 10.69 12.73 3.57
C GLY A 39 10.50 11.22 3.64
N ASN A 40 10.44 10.56 2.50
CA ASN A 40 10.20 9.10 2.41
C ASN A 40 11.42 8.23 2.79
N GLY A 41 12.58 8.84 2.99
CA GLY A 41 13.83 8.16 3.40
C GLY A 41 14.60 7.57 2.22
N ALA A 42 13.95 6.85 1.32
CA ALA A 42 14.56 6.28 0.11
C ALA A 42 13.54 6.23 -1.03
N GLU A 43 14.06 6.02 -2.25
CA GLU A 43 13.23 5.71 -3.42
C GLU A 43 12.59 4.33 -3.25
N PRO A 44 11.25 4.19 -3.36
CA PRO A 44 10.60 2.89 -3.30
C PRO A 44 10.96 2.04 -4.54
N GLN A 45 11.14 0.74 -4.33
CA GLN A 45 11.41 -0.21 -5.42
C GLN A 45 10.16 -0.51 -6.25
N GLY A 46 8.99 -0.27 -5.69
CA GLY A 46 7.69 -0.48 -6.30
C GLY A 46 6.58 -0.02 -5.35
N ILE A 47 5.34 -0.10 -5.80
CA ILE A 47 4.15 0.20 -4.98
C ILE A 47 3.06 -0.86 -5.15
N ASP A 48 3.42 -2.06 -5.61
CA ASP A 48 2.53 -3.22 -5.59
C ASP A 48 2.48 -3.79 -4.16
N PRO A 49 1.32 -3.74 -3.48
CA PRO A 49 1.20 -4.17 -2.08
C PRO A 49 1.67 -5.59 -1.83
N HIS A 50 1.51 -6.48 -2.81
CA HIS A 50 1.83 -7.90 -2.67
C HIS A 50 3.32 -8.22 -2.92
N LEU A 51 4.10 -7.28 -3.47
CA LEU A 51 5.50 -7.52 -3.86
C LEU A 51 6.51 -6.75 -3.03
N VAL A 52 6.13 -5.61 -2.46
CA VAL A 52 7.06 -4.73 -1.75
C VAL A 52 7.22 -5.11 -0.28
N THR A 53 8.39 -4.77 0.31
CA THR A 53 8.71 -5.14 1.69
C THR A 53 9.33 -4.00 2.51
N GLY A 54 9.59 -2.86 1.90
CA GLY A 54 10.30 -1.75 2.53
C GLY A 54 9.39 -0.77 3.27
N VAL A 55 9.96 -0.02 4.20
CA VAL A 55 9.28 1.10 4.88
C VAL A 55 8.96 2.24 3.91
N PRO A 56 9.86 2.64 2.98
CA PRO A 56 9.55 3.65 1.97
C PRO A 56 8.34 3.27 1.09
N GLU A 57 8.23 2.00 0.70
CA GLU A 57 7.10 1.46 -0.05
C GLU A 57 5.81 1.51 0.78
N SER A 58 5.90 1.07 2.05
CA SER A 58 4.77 1.04 2.98
C SER A 58 4.09 2.40 3.14
N HIS A 59 4.86 3.48 3.22
CA HIS A 59 4.30 4.84 3.35
C HIS A 59 3.42 5.20 2.14
N ILE A 60 3.89 4.89 0.94
CA ILE A 60 3.16 5.22 -0.30
C ILE A 60 1.97 4.28 -0.47
N VAL A 61 2.16 2.98 -0.25
CA VAL A 61 1.08 2.00 -0.38
C VAL A 61 -0.07 2.31 0.58
N ARG A 62 0.22 2.67 1.84
CA ARG A 62 -0.80 3.05 2.83
C ARG A 62 -1.51 4.38 2.52
N ALA A 63 -0.92 5.25 1.72
CA ALA A 63 -1.61 6.44 1.22
C ALA A 63 -2.58 6.11 0.08
N LEU A 64 -2.23 5.10 -0.74
CA LEU A 64 -2.99 4.73 -1.94
C LEU A 64 -4.03 3.64 -1.70
N PHE A 65 -3.84 2.78 -0.71
CA PHE A 65 -4.70 1.64 -0.42
C PHE A 65 -5.11 1.59 1.04
N GLU A 66 -6.25 0.96 1.30
CA GLU A 66 -6.79 0.72 2.64
C GLU A 66 -7.12 -0.76 2.82
N GLY A 67 -6.87 -1.28 4.03
CA GLY A 67 -7.18 -2.66 4.42
C GLY A 67 -8.61 -2.86 4.87
N LEU A 68 -8.99 -4.13 5.13
CA LEU A 68 -10.29 -4.44 5.76
C LEU A 68 -10.45 -3.76 7.11
N ALA A 69 -9.39 -3.72 7.90
CA ALA A 69 -9.31 -2.96 9.13
C ALA A 69 -8.11 -2.02 9.06
N VAL A 70 -8.16 -0.93 9.80
CA VAL A 70 -7.08 0.02 10.00
C VAL A 70 -6.71 0.06 11.47
N LYS A 71 -5.53 0.57 11.79
CA LYS A 71 -5.07 0.71 13.16
C LYS A 71 -5.37 2.11 13.68
N ASN A 72 -6.04 2.20 14.84
CA ASN A 72 -6.15 3.47 15.55
C ASN A 72 -4.74 4.00 15.88
N PRO A 73 -4.40 5.24 15.51
CA PRO A 73 -3.04 5.76 15.70
C PRO A 73 -2.65 6.01 17.16
N ILE A 74 -3.62 6.01 18.07
CA ILE A 74 -3.41 6.29 19.51
C ILE A 74 -3.45 4.99 20.33
N THR A 75 -4.53 4.19 20.16
CA THR A 75 -4.75 2.97 20.96
C THR A 75 -4.10 1.74 20.34
N LEU A 76 -3.76 1.78 19.05
CA LEU A 76 -3.26 0.68 18.22
C LEU A 76 -4.27 -0.46 18.04
N GLU A 77 -5.52 -0.27 18.47
CA GLU A 77 -6.59 -1.23 18.28
C GLU A 77 -7.11 -1.22 16.83
N PRO A 78 -7.59 -2.36 16.32
CA PRO A 78 -8.22 -2.42 15.01
C PRO A 78 -9.52 -1.61 14.98
N GLU A 79 -9.67 -0.80 13.92
CA GLU A 79 -10.88 -0.02 13.62
C GLU A 79 -11.39 -0.36 12.21
N PRO A 80 -12.65 -0.07 11.89
CA PRO A 80 -13.17 -0.19 10.54
C PRO A 80 -12.31 0.54 9.50
N GLY A 81 -12.02 -0.16 8.40
CA GLY A 81 -11.40 0.37 7.18
C GLY A 81 -12.37 0.18 6.03
N VAL A 82 -11.96 -0.59 5.00
CA VAL A 82 -12.87 -0.99 3.92
C VAL A 82 -14.05 -1.83 4.43
N ALA A 83 -13.83 -2.67 5.45
CA ALA A 83 -14.95 -3.29 6.16
C ALA A 83 -15.52 -2.32 7.19
N GLU A 84 -16.83 -2.06 7.14
CA GLU A 84 -17.52 -1.23 8.13
C GLU A 84 -17.67 -1.92 9.49
N ARG A 85 -17.64 -3.26 9.52
CA ARG A 85 -17.72 -4.09 10.71
C ARG A 85 -17.29 -5.52 10.41
N TRP A 86 -17.10 -6.31 11.45
CA TRP A 86 -16.86 -7.76 11.38
C TRP A 86 -17.52 -8.50 12.53
N GLU A 87 -17.71 -9.80 12.33
CA GLU A 87 -18.17 -10.73 13.33
C GLU A 87 -17.15 -11.85 13.49
N ILE A 88 -16.97 -12.33 14.72
CA ILE A 88 -16.05 -13.40 15.05
C ILE A 88 -16.86 -14.54 15.67
N SER A 89 -16.66 -15.76 15.19
CA SER A 89 -17.31 -16.93 15.76
C SER A 89 -16.90 -17.15 17.24
N PRO A 90 -17.73 -17.80 18.07
CA PRO A 90 -17.44 -18.01 19.49
C PRO A 90 -16.13 -18.75 19.76
N ASP A 91 -15.68 -19.58 18.83
CA ASP A 91 -14.42 -20.32 18.90
C ASP A 91 -13.22 -19.52 18.35
N GLY A 92 -13.45 -18.30 17.83
CA GLY A 92 -12.41 -17.43 17.31
C GLY A 92 -11.77 -17.89 15.99
N THR A 93 -12.39 -18.83 15.27
CA THR A 93 -11.82 -19.42 14.04
C THR A 93 -12.46 -18.90 12.75
N VAL A 94 -13.60 -18.22 12.82
CA VAL A 94 -14.25 -17.65 11.64
C VAL A 94 -14.45 -16.16 11.82
N TYR A 95 -13.98 -15.40 10.85
CA TYR A 95 -14.19 -13.96 10.73
C TYR A 95 -15.10 -13.69 9.53
N THR A 96 -16.15 -12.90 9.75
CA THR A 96 -17.02 -12.43 8.68
C THR A 96 -16.93 -10.91 8.60
N PHE A 97 -16.33 -10.39 7.54
CA PHE A 97 -16.20 -8.97 7.29
C PHE A 97 -17.34 -8.49 6.39
N PHE A 98 -17.88 -7.32 6.71
CA PHE A 98 -18.92 -6.65 5.93
C PHE A 98 -18.30 -5.43 5.27
N ILE A 99 -18.11 -5.50 3.97
CA ILE A 99 -17.54 -4.43 3.15
C ILE A 99 -18.51 -3.24 3.15
N ASN A 100 -17.99 -2.05 3.40
CA ASN A 100 -18.80 -0.83 3.34
C ASN A 100 -19.35 -0.64 1.92
N PRO A 101 -20.68 -0.55 1.74
CA PRO A 101 -21.29 -0.38 0.41
C PRO A 101 -20.86 0.90 -0.32
N GLN A 102 -20.28 1.85 0.43
CA GLN A 102 -19.75 3.11 -0.13
C GLN A 102 -18.26 3.04 -0.44
N ALA A 103 -17.56 1.96 -0.07
CA ALA A 103 -16.15 1.76 -0.41
C ALA A 103 -16.01 1.66 -1.94
N LYS A 104 -15.11 2.47 -2.48
CA LYS A 104 -14.91 2.58 -3.92
C LYS A 104 -13.45 2.56 -4.28
N TRP A 105 -13.17 2.00 -5.43
CA TRP A 105 -11.94 2.20 -6.15
C TRP A 105 -11.87 3.65 -6.70
N SER A 106 -10.67 4.12 -6.97
CA SER A 106 -10.44 5.49 -7.50
C SER A 106 -11.04 5.74 -8.89
N ASN A 107 -11.41 4.68 -9.61
CA ASN A 107 -12.16 4.74 -10.86
C ASN A 107 -13.69 4.84 -10.66
N GLY A 108 -14.16 4.77 -9.40
CA GLY A 108 -15.58 4.88 -9.03
C GLY A 108 -16.32 3.54 -8.90
N GLU A 109 -15.70 2.43 -9.25
CA GLU A 109 -16.26 1.08 -9.08
C GLU A 109 -16.36 0.71 -7.59
N PRO A 110 -17.33 -0.11 -7.17
CA PRO A 110 -17.43 -0.56 -5.78
C PRO A 110 -16.27 -1.52 -5.45
N VAL A 111 -15.75 -1.43 -4.21
CA VAL A 111 -14.89 -2.47 -3.66
C VAL A 111 -15.76 -3.62 -3.17
N THR A 112 -15.42 -4.84 -3.54
CA THR A 112 -16.22 -6.03 -3.24
C THR A 112 -15.44 -7.10 -2.48
N ALA A 113 -16.16 -8.03 -1.86
CA ALA A 113 -15.57 -9.21 -1.24
C ALA A 113 -14.81 -10.10 -2.25
N SER A 114 -15.27 -10.11 -3.52
CA SER A 114 -14.58 -10.85 -4.58
C SER A 114 -13.21 -10.26 -4.93
N ASP A 115 -13.02 -8.94 -4.77
CA ASP A 115 -11.72 -8.30 -4.98
C ASP A 115 -10.70 -8.78 -3.94
N TYR A 116 -11.14 -8.99 -2.69
CA TYR A 116 -10.30 -9.58 -1.64
C TYR A 116 -9.98 -11.05 -1.90
N VAL A 117 -10.95 -11.85 -2.36
CA VAL A 117 -10.72 -13.25 -2.73
C VAL A 117 -9.64 -13.32 -3.81
N TRP A 118 -9.82 -12.58 -4.90
CA TRP A 118 -8.86 -12.53 -6.01
C TRP A 118 -7.49 -11.99 -5.57
N SER A 119 -7.46 -10.94 -4.77
CA SER A 119 -6.22 -10.31 -4.31
C SER A 119 -5.41 -11.23 -3.42
N TRP A 120 -6.06 -12.00 -2.56
CA TRP A 120 -5.39 -12.92 -1.67
C TRP A 120 -4.98 -14.22 -2.37
N GLU A 121 -5.74 -14.65 -3.39
CA GLU A 121 -5.28 -15.68 -4.32
C GLU A 121 -3.96 -15.24 -4.97
N ARG A 122 -3.93 -14.02 -5.52
CA ARG A 122 -2.71 -13.44 -6.10
C ARG A 122 -1.57 -13.36 -5.09
N ALA A 123 -1.82 -12.85 -3.90
CA ALA A 123 -0.79 -12.70 -2.87
C ALA A 123 -0.20 -14.05 -2.39
N LEU A 124 -1.03 -15.09 -2.38
CA LEU A 124 -0.64 -16.45 -2.00
C LEU A 124 -0.10 -17.27 -3.18
N HIS A 125 -0.35 -16.86 -4.43
CA HIS A 125 0.07 -17.63 -5.60
C HIS A 125 1.59 -17.80 -5.64
N PRO A 126 2.12 -19.03 -5.79
CA PRO A 126 3.56 -19.30 -5.75
C PRO A 126 4.37 -18.44 -6.73
N GLU A 127 3.86 -18.23 -7.94
CA GLU A 127 4.54 -17.44 -8.98
C GLU A 127 4.57 -15.94 -8.67
N THR A 128 3.63 -15.41 -7.89
CA THR A 128 3.68 -14.02 -7.41
C THR A 128 4.91 -13.81 -6.53
N GLY A 129 5.28 -14.83 -5.76
CA GLY A 129 6.48 -14.80 -4.92
C GLY A 129 6.43 -13.70 -3.87
N SER A 130 5.26 -13.46 -3.27
CA SER A 130 5.09 -12.48 -2.20
C SER A 130 5.89 -12.88 -0.97
N LEU A 131 6.82 -12.02 -0.54
CA LEU A 131 7.61 -12.26 0.66
C LEU A 131 6.78 -12.17 1.94
N TYR A 132 5.59 -11.57 1.88
CA TYR A 132 4.66 -11.45 3.00
C TYR A 132 3.43 -12.36 2.88
N ALA A 133 3.43 -13.37 1.99
CA ALA A 133 2.36 -14.37 1.90
C ALA A 133 2.03 -15.00 3.26
N TYR A 134 3.04 -15.17 4.12
CA TYR A 134 2.88 -15.76 5.46
C TYR A 134 1.95 -14.97 6.39
N MET A 135 1.64 -13.71 6.10
CA MET A 135 0.65 -12.94 6.84
C MET A 135 -0.76 -13.55 6.73
N LEU A 136 -1.02 -14.31 5.67
CA LEU A 136 -2.27 -15.02 5.44
C LEU A 136 -2.23 -16.51 5.87
N PHE A 137 -1.10 -17.06 6.33
CA PHE A 137 -0.99 -18.47 6.73
C PHE A 137 -1.86 -18.90 7.93
N PRO A 138 -2.35 -17.99 8.80
CA PRO A 138 -3.39 -18.38 9.75
C PRO A 138 -4.67 -18.90 9.09
N VAL A 139 -4.94 -18.54 7.84
CA VAL A 139 -6.12 -18.97 7.07
C VAL A 139 -5.99 -20.43 6.66
N VAL A 140 -7.09 -21.17 6.74
CA VAL A 140 -7.18 -22.60 6.34
C VAL A 140 -6.59 -22.77 4.93
N ASN A 141 -5.67 -23.70 4.78
CA ASN A 141 -5.00 -24.08 3.53
C ASN A 141 -4.19 -22.98 2.82
N ALA A 142 -4.06 -21.77 3.38
CA ALA A 142 -3.32 -20.69 2.73
C ALA A 142 -1.83 -21.03 2.52
N GLU A 143 -1.18 -21.63 3.53
CA GLU A 143 0.22 -22.07 3.43
C GLU A 143 0.39 -23.19 2.41
N LYS A 144 -0.55 -24.14 2.36
CA LYS A 144 -0.53 -25.24 1.38
C LYS A 144 -0.66 -24.74 -0.04
N PHE A 145 -1.55 -23.77 -0.27
CA PHE A 145 -1.70 -23.13 -1.58
C PHE A 145 -0.43 -22.35 -1.95
N ALA A 146 0.13 -21.58 -1.03
CA ALA A 146 1.34 -20.80 -1.29
C ALA A 146 2.59 -21.67 -1.53
N SER A 147 2.63 -22.89 -0.99
CA SER A 147 3.70 -23.85 -1.23
C SER A 147 3.48 -24.72 -2.49
N GLY A 148 2.33 -24.64 -3.13
CA GLY A 148 1.96 -25.49 -4.26
C GLY A 148 1.60 -26.93 -3.87
N GLU A 149 1.28 -27.19 -2.58
CA GLU A 149 0.76 -28.47 -2.13
C GLU A 149 -0.69 -28.70 -2.60
N ILE A 150 -1.45 -27.62 -2.76
CA ILE A 150 -2.77 -27.61 -3.39
C ILE A 150 -2.81 -26.56 -4.48
N ASP A 151 -3.56 -26.82 -5.56
CA ASP A 151 -3.65 -25.93 -6.72
C ASP A 151 -5.01 -25.19 -6.79
N ASP A 152 -6.03 -25.72 -6.12
CA ASP A 152 -7.37 -25.13 -6.13
C ASP A 152 -7.53 -24.11 -4.98
N PHE A 153 -7.52 -22.81 -5.31
CA PHE A 153 -7.77 -21.76 -4.32
C PHE A 153 -9.15 -21.88 -3.65
N ALA A 154 -10.10 -22.58 -4.27
CA ALA A 154 -11.40 -22.83 -3.66
C ALA A 154 -11.31 -23.67 -2.37
N GLU A 155 -10.19 -24.36 -2.09
CA GLU A 155 -9.93 -25.07 -0.85
C GLU A 155 -9.39 -24.16 0.27
N VAL A 156 -8.97 -22.93 -0.07
CA VAL A 156 -8.50 -21.95 0.91
C VAL A 156 -9.70 -21.34 1.66
N GLY A 157 -9.52 -21.10 2.93
CA GLY A 157 -10.56 -20.59 3.83
C GLY A 157 -10.98 -19.15 3.61
N ILE A 158 -11.00 -18.65 2.37
CA ILE A 158 -11.35 -17.29 1.98
C ILE A 158 -12.52 -17.35 0.99
N LYS A 159 -13.67 -16.80 1.36
CA LYS A 159 -14.90 -16.91 0.56
C LYS A 159 -15.66 -15.59 0.50
N SER A 160 -16.00 -15.16 -0.71
CA SER A 160 -17.04 -14.16 -0.92
C SER A 160 -18.40 -14.84 -0.86
N LEU A 161 -19.22 -14.46 0.11
CA LEU A 161 -20.59 -14.99 0.23
C LEU A 161 -21.58 -14.21 -0.65
N ASP A 162 -21.32 -12.94 -0.80
CA ASP A 162 -21.95 -12.00 -1.70
C ASP A 162 -20.99 -10.83 -1.97
N ALA A 163 -21.43 -9.80 -2.68
CA ALA A 163 -20.58 -8.67 -3.04
C ALA A 163 -19.99 -7.93 -1.83
N GLN A 164 -20.62 -7.99 -0.67
CA GLN A 164 -20.24 -7.22 0.52
C GLN A 164 -19.82 -8.10 1.71
N THR A 165 -19.96 -9.41 1.61
CA THR A 165 -19.69 -10.32 2.73
C THR A 165 -18.51 -11.23 2.42
N LEU A 166 -17.39 -10.99 3.10
CA LEU A 166 -16.19 -11.80 3.03
C LEU A 166 -16.07 -12.66 4.29
N ARG A 167 -16.02 -13.98 4.11
CA ARG A 167 -15.83 -14.94 5.19
C ARG A 167 -14.45 -15.56 5.12
N ILE A 168 -13.77 -15.57 6.28
CA ILE A 168 -12.43 -16.11 6.44
C ILE A 168 -12.46 -17.17 7.53
N SER A 169 -11.95 -18.37 7.23
CA SER A 169 -11.80 -19.48 8.17
C SER A 169 -10.34 -19.68 8.53
N LEU A 170 -10.01 -19.73 9.81
CA LEU A 170 -8.65 -19.87 10.33
C LEU A 170 -8.39 -21.31 10.79
N ASN A 171 -7.13 -21.73 10.73
CA ASN A 171 -6.66 -23.03 11.21
C ASN A 171 -6.82 -23.18 12.74
N ALA A 172 -6.74 -22.08 13.48
CA ALA A 172 -6.87 -21.99 14.92
C ALA A 172 -7.28 -20.57 15.33
N PRO A 173 -7.79 -20.37 16.55
CA PRO A 173 -8.05 -19.04 17.09
C PRO A 173 -6.81 -18.18 17.04
N THR A 174 -6.90 -17.03 16.35
CA THR A 174 -5.78 -16.11 16.09
C THR A 174 -6.16 -14.71 16.59
N PRO A 175 -5.91 -14.38 17.87
CA PRO A 175 -6.35 -13.11 18.46
C PRO A 175 -5.84 -11.85 17.75
N TYR A 176 -4.69 -11.95 17.09
CA TYR A 176 -4.06 -10.83 16.36
C TYR A 176 -4.47 -10.78 14.88
N PHE A 177 -5.44 -11.57 14.43
CA PHE A 177 -5.80 -11.65 13.00
C PHE A 177 -6.27 -10.29 12.44
N LEU A 178 -7.01 -9.52 13.23
CA LEU A 178 -7.43 -8.18 12.81
C LEU A 178 -6.27 -7.20 12.59
N GLN A 179 -5.19 -7.32 13.38
CA GLN A 179 -3.99 -6.51 13.17
C GLN A 179 -3.27 -6.85 11.86
N LEU A 180 -3.38 -8.10 11.37
CA LEU A 180 -2.85 -8.48 10.07
C LEU A 180 -3.61 -7.80 8.94
N MET A 181 -4.88 -7.47 9.12
CA MET A 181 -5.72 -6.80 8.10
C MET A 181 -5.34 -5.33 7.86
N ASP A 182 -4.56 -4.72 8.77
CA ASP A 182 -3.91 -3.42 8.59
C ASP A 182 -2.56 -3.52 7.86
N HIS A 183 -2.00 -4.71 7.67
CA HIS A 183 -0.73 -4.83 6.97
C HIS A 183 -0.93 -4.70 5.46
N TYR A 184 -0.15 -3.85 4.81
CA TYR A 184 -0.36 -3.51 3.40
C TYR A 184 -0.32 -4.72 2.43
N SER A 185 0.39 -5.79 2.77
CA SER A 185 0.41 -7.02 1.95
C SER A 185 -0.93 -7.77 1.92
N THR A 186 -1.87 -7.42 2.80
CA THR A 186 -3.24 -7.95 2.81
C THR A 186 -4.26 -7.02 2.16
N PHE A 187 -3.82 -5.87 1.64
CA PHE A 187 -4.73 -4.94 0.96
C PHE A 187 -5.20 -5.52 -0.38
N ALA A 188 -6.44 -5.25 -0.73
CA ALA A 188 -6.93 -5.61 -2.05
C ALA A 188 -6.31 -4.72 -3.12
N VAL A 189 -6.10 -5.29 -4.31
CA VAL A 189 -5.74 -4.57 -5.54
C VAL A 189 -6.86 -4.73 -6.55
N HIS A 190 -6.99 -3.79 -7.48
CA HIS A 190 -8.07 -3.81 -8.47
C HIS A 190 -7.81 -4.89 -9.53
N PRO A 191 -8.59 -6.00 -9.58
CA PRO A 191 -8.28 -7.15 -10.43
C PRO A 191 -8.18 -6.82 -11.91
N GLU A 192 -9.15 -6.05 -12.43
CA GLU A 192 -9.20 -5.70 -13.85
C GLU A 192 -8.01 -4.84 -14.28
N THR A 193 -7.55 -3.94 -13.39
CA THR A 193 -6.36 -3.14 -13.65
C THR A 193 -5.11 -4.00 -13.71
N VAL A 194 -4.93 -4.94 -12.78
CA VAL A 194 -3.78 -5.86 -12.82
C VAL A 194 -3.80 -6.69 -14.11
N LEU A 195 -4.94 -7.31 -14.43
CA LEU A 195 -5.12 -8.18 -15.59
C LEU A 195 -5.00 -7.45 -16.94
N LYS A 196 -5.25 -6.15 -16.97
CA LYS A 196 -5.03 -5.33 -18.18
C LYS A 196 -3.56 -5.24 -18.58
N PHE A 197 -2.64 -5.39 -17.63
CA PHE A 197 -1.20 -5.21 -17.87
C PHE A 197 -0.39 -6.49 -17.69
N GLY A 198 -1.03 -7.63 -17.46
CA GLY A 198 -0.37 -8.93 -17.34
C GLY A 198 -1.30 -9.99 -16.74
N GLY A 199 -0.75 -11.17 -16.46
CA GLY A 199 -1.42 -12.22 -15.71
C GLY A 199 -1.54 -11.87 -14.21
N MET A 200 -2.36 -12.65 -13.49
CA MET A 200 -2.56 -12.46 -12.04
C MET A 200 -1.23 -12.43 -11.26
N SER A 201 -0.34 -13.36 -11.54
CA SER A 201 0.94 -13.55 -10.85
C SER A 201 2.11 -12.77 -11.48
N ASP A 202 1.89 -12.07 -12.61
CA ASP A 202 2.96 -11.33 -13.27
C ASP A 202 3.49 -10.21 -12.37
N ARG A 203 4.82 -10.12 -12.33
CA ARG A 203 5.56 -9.18 -11.48
C ARG A 203 6.04 -7.99 -12.30
N PHE A 204 6.15 -6.82 -11.65
CA PHE A 204 6.73 -5.61 -12.23
C PHE A 204 6.04 -5.13 -13.51
N THR A 205 4.74 -5.38 -13.63
CA THR A 205 3.92 -4.90 -14.74
C THR A 205 3.59 -3.41 -14.61
N LEU A 206 2.95 -2.82 -15.62
CA LEU A 206 2.70 -1.38 -15.67
C LEU A 206 1.47 -0.92 -14.88
N TRP A 207 0.75 -1.83 -14.21
CA TRP A 207 -0.48 -1.48 -13.51
C TRP A 207 -0.30 -0.47 -12.36
N THR A 208 0.92 -0.43 -11.77
CA THR A 208 1.25 0.49 -10.67
C THR A 208 1.72 1.88 -11.13
N ARG A 209 1.75 2.16 -12.44
CA ARG A 209 2.13 3.47 -12.94
C ARG A 209 1.06 4.52 -12.65
N PRO A 210 1.44 5.82 -12.46
CA PRO A 210 0.48 6.88 -12.15
C PRO A 210 -0.71 6.95 -13.10
N GLU A 211 -0.48 6.70 -14.39
CA GLU A 211 -1.50 6.73 -15.43
C GLU A 211 -2.43 5.50 -15.45
N ASN A 212 -2.10 4.45 -14.69
CA ASN A 212 -2.78 3.16 -14.75
C ASN A 212 -3.39 2.72 -13.43
N ILE A 213 -2.76 3.09 -12.30
CA ILE A 213 -3.10 2.57 -10.99
C ILE A 213 -4.53 2.94 -10.58
N VAL A 214 -5.28 1.93 -10.15
CA VAL A 214 -6.57 2.07 -9.48
C VAL A 214 -6.39 1.60 -8.05
N SER A 215 -6.73 2.45 -7.10
CA SER A 215 -6.51 2.25 -5.67
C SER A 215 -7.76 2.59 -4.86
N ASN A 216 -7.82 2.24 -3.58
CA ASN A 216 -8.98 2.43 -2.72
C ASN A 216 -8.69 3.22 -1.44
N GLY A 217 -7.51 3.81 -1.32
CA GLY A 217 -7.11 4.58 -0.15
C GLY A 217 -7.53 6.05 -0.21
N ALA A 218 -7.06 6.80 0.77
CA ALA A 218 -7.41 8.21 0.93
C ALA A 218 -6.85 9.13 -0.18
N PHE A 219 -5.81 8.67 -0.90
CA PHE A 219 -5.14 9.45 -1.93
C PHE A 219 -5.03 8.66 -3.23
N THR A 220 -4.88 9.38 -4.34
CA THR A 220 -4.58 8.82 -5.67
C THR A 220 -3.18 9.23 -6.10
N LEU A 221 -2.47 8.33 -6.80
CA LEU A 221 -1.14 8.62 -7.32
C LEU A 221 -1.24 9.54 -8.55
N LYS A 222 -0.55 10.67 -8.50
CA LYS A 222 -0.54 11.67 -9.60
C LYS A 222 0.77 11.70 -10.36
N GLU A 223 1.88 11.51 -9.66
CA GLU A 223 3.21 11.59 -10.27
C GLU A 223 4.18 10.66 -9.52
N TRP A 224 5.05 10.03 -10.28
CA TRP A 224 6.22 9.36 -9.77
C TRP A 224 7.43 9.71 -10.62
N SER A 225 8.20 10.67 -10.16
CA SER A 225 9.46 11.11 -10.76
C SER A 225 10.62 10.49 -9.97
N LEU A 226 11.28 9.50 -10.56
CA LEU A 226 12.33 8.69 -9.91
C LEU A 226 13.40 9.56 -9.25
N ASN A 227 13.76 9.24 -8.02
CA ASN A 227 14.74 9.93 -7.18
C ASN A 227 14.45 11.43 -6.97
N ARG A 228 13.25 11.85 -7.17
CA ARG A 228 12.84 13.26 -7.04
C ARG A 228 11.61 13.42 -6.16
N GLN A 229 10.46 12.91 -6.59
CA GLN A 229 9.22 13.02 -5.83
C GLN A 229 8.18 12.00 -6.26
N ILE A 230 7.31 11.67 -5.31
CA ILE A 230 6.03 11.01 -5.54
C ILE A 230 4.95 11.96 -5.06
N LYS A 231 3.97 12.26 -5.93
CA LYS A 231 2.85 13.13 -5.61
C LYS A 231 1.57 12.31 -5.51
N VAL A 232 0.86 12.47 -4.41
CA VAL A 232 -0.47 11.91 -4.17
C VAL A 232 -1.47 13.04 -3.89
N GLU A 233 -2.70 12.88 -4.28
CA GLU A 233 -3.83 13.82 -4.06
C GLU A 233 -5.06 13.09 -3.55
#